data_6dddbc4af59f2a12ca0ddb1faf3c89f1
#
_entry.id   6dddbc4af59f2a12ca0ddb1faf3c89f1
#
_cell.length_a   1.000
_cell.length_b   1.000
_cell.length_c   1.000
_cell.angle_alpha   90.00
_cell.angle_beta   90.00
_cell.angle_gamma   90.00
#
_symmetry.space_group_name_H-M   'P 1'
#
loop_
_entity.id
_entity.type
_entity.pdbx_description
1 polymer ?
#
loop_
_entity_poly.entity_id
_entity_poly.type
_entity_poly.pdbx_seq_one_letter_code
_entity_poly.pdbx_strand_id
1 'polypeptide(L)'
;MIRVGYMGIPFSNSAEMSERLAKAIGLEECEHVALMSAVGVVSALMDGSIDYGVLAVCNRFAGPVMETREALEGKPIESIRMEWTHIHHCVFLKHKDAKVTKLVSHIQALLQSKDNLHRLYPNAEFSECEDTAYAAEMLADGTLSDDCAAVCRRDAGEHYRLYLAHENVEDNKENMTQFSIIRRV
;
A
#
# COMPACT_ATOMS: atom_id res chain seq x y z
N MET A 1 -1.81 24.65 8.25
CA MET A 1 -2.55 23.36 8.19
C MET A 1 -1.56 22.27 8.49
N ILE A 2 -1.88 21.34 9.40
CA ILE A 2 -1.02 20.20 9.74
C ILE A 2 -0.91 19.28 8.53
N ARG A 3 0.31 18.80 8.22
CA ARG A 3 0.60 17.95 7.09
C ARG A 3 1.11 16.59 7.58
N VAL A 4 0.45 15.51 7.16
CA VAL A 4 0.81 14.13 7.49
C VAL A 4 1.29 13.44 6.22
N GLY A 5 2.60 13.21 6.13
CA GLY A 5 3.19 12.46 5.03
C GLY A 5 3.04 10.95 5.20
N TYR A 6 2.89 10.21 4.11
CA TYR A 6 2.86 8.74 4.15
C TYR A 6 3.64 8.14 2.99
N MET A 7 4.23 6.96 3.19
CA MET A 7 4.87 6.21 2.13
C MET A 7 3.82 5.58 1.21
N GLY A 8 4.09 5.56 -0.10
CA GLY A 8 3.15 5.06 -1.12
C GLY A 8 2.34 6.18 -1.79
N ILE A 9 1.28 5.78 -2.46
CA ILE A 9 0.40 6.65 -3.24
C ILE A 9 -1.03 6.64 -2.67
N PRO A 10 -1.94 7.51 -3.15
CA PRO A 10 -3.35 7.46 -2.78
C PRO A 10 -3.96 6.06 -2.96
N PHE A 11 -4.88 5.67 -2.09
CA PHE A 11 -5.54 4.36 -2.03
C PHE A 11 -4.63 3.18 -1.63
N SER A 12 -3.38 3.42 -1.23
CA SER A 12 -2.51 2.41 -0.61
C SER A 12 -2.92 2.14 0.85
N ASN A 13 -2.41 1.03 1.43
CA ASN A 13 -2.58 0.77 2.87
C ASN A 13 -2.01 1.90 3.74
N SER A 14 -0.92 2.53 3.29
CA SER A 14 -0.30 3.64 4.01
C SER A 14 -1.16 4.91 3.97
N ALA A 15 -1.88 5.17 2.87
CA ALA A 15 -2.84 6.27 2.76
C ALA A 15 -3.96 6.12 3.80
N GLU A 16 -4.63 4.96 3.86
CA GLU A 16 -5.65 4.67 4.87
C GLU A 16 -5.11 4.82 6.28
N MET A 17 -3.93 4.25 6.54
CA MET A 17 -3.34 4.31 7.88
C MET A 17 -2.90 5.71 8.26
N SER A 18 -2.59 6.59 7.31
CA SER A 18 -2.30 7.99 7.60
C SER A 18 -3.52 8.72 8.14
N GLU A 19 -4.69 8.50 7.56
CA GLU A 19 -5.96 9.07 8.04
C GLU A 19 -6.32 8.51 9.42
N ARG A 20 -6.26 7.19 9.57
CA ARG A 20 -6.62 6.49 10.80
C ARG A 20 -5.72 6.86 11.97
N LEU A 21 -4.40 6.88 11.80
CA LEU A 21 -3.44 7.20 12.84
C LEU A 21 -3.46 8.70 13.20
N ALA A 22 -3.62 9.60 12.21
CA ALA A 22 -3.80 11.02 12.46
C ALA A 22 -5.02 11.27 13.34
N LYS A 23 -6.17 10.71 13.00
CA LYS A 23 -7.39 10.78 13.81
C LYS A 23 -7.20 10.20 15.21
N ALA A 24 -6.48 9.08 15.33
CA ALA A 24 -6.23 8.41 16.62
C ALA A 24 -5.35 9.22 17.58
N ILE A 25 -4.60 10.22 17.09
CA ILE A 25 -3.83 11.18 17.91
C ILE A 25 -4.49 12.57 18.00
N GLY A 26 -5.76 12.69 17.54
CA GLY A 26 -6.56 13.92 17.64
C GLY A 26 -6.35 14.94 16.53
N LEU A 27 -5.78 14.54 15.41
CA LEU A 27 -5.65 15.39 14.21
C LEU A 27 -6.86 15.15 13.31
N GLU A 28 -7.92 15.95 13.46
CA GLU A 28 -9.15 15.80 12.67
C GLU A 28 -9.08 16.52 11.32
N GLU A 29 -8.34 17.64 11.26
CA GLU A 29 -8.17 18.43 10.04
C GLU A 29 -6.68 18.51 9.68
N CYS A 30 -6.24 17.69 8.73
CA CYS A 30 -4.88 17.69 8.25
C CYS A 30 -4.83 17.36 6.74
N GLU A 31 -3.76 17.79 6.09
CA GLU A 31 -3.44 17.43 4.71
C GLU A 31 -2.65 16.13 4.70
N HIS A 32 -3.08 15.14 3.92
CA HIS A 32 -2.35 13.88 3.72
C HIS A 32 -1.52 13.95 2.44
N VAL A 33 -0.20 13.73 2.57
CA VAL A 33 0.79 13.94 1.49
C VAL A 33 1.43 12.60 1.12
N ALA A 34 1.24 12.14 -0.11
CA ALA A 34 1.91 10.95 -0.64
C ALA A 34 3.39 11.26 -0.92
N LEU A 35 4.31 10.46 -0.38
CA LEU A 35 5.76 10.64 -0.47
C LEU A 35 6.51 9.40 -0.96
N MET A 36 5.81 8.50 -1.62
CA MET A 36 6.27 7.29 -2.30
C MET A 36 7.06 6.31 -1.41
N SER A 37 8.08 6.76 -0.67
CA SER A 37 9.05 5.92 0.05
C SER A 37 9.21 6.34 1.51
N ALA A 38 9.77 5.45 2.34
CA ALA A 38 10.12 5.77 3.72
C ALA A 38 11.18 6.88 3.79
N VAL A 39 12.14 6.88 2.87
CA VAL A 39 13.16 7.93 2.76
C VAL A 39 12.52 9.28 2.43
N GLY A 40 11.53 9.31 1.53
CA GLY A 40 10.77 10.52 1.18
C GLY A 40 10.05 11.10 2.40
N VAL A 41 9.36 10.26 3.17
CA VAL A 41 8.65 10.68 4.41
C VAL A 41 9.64 11.21 5.45
N VAL A 42 10.73 10.50 5.70
CA VAL A 42 11.74 10.92 6.69
C VAL A 42 12.41 12.23 6.26
N SER A 43 12.75 12.39 4.98
CA SER A 43 13.35 13.63 4.45
C SER A 43 12.41 14.83 4.62
N ALA A 44 11.14 14.69 4.24
CA ALA A 44 10.12 15.73 4.37
C ALA A 44 9.84 16.10 5.84
N LEU A 45 9.92 15.11 6.75
CA LEU A 45 9.80 15.35 8.19
C LEU A 45 11.01 16.11 8.74
N MET A 46 12.22 15.79 8.27
CA MET A 46 13.46 16.43 8.71
C MET A 46 13.60 17.87 8.20
N ASP A 47 13.15 18.17 6.99
CA ASP A 47 13.18 19.53 6.41
C ASP A 47 11.97 20.38 6.80
N GLY A 48 10.97 19.81 7.50
CA GLY A 48 9.78 20.51 7.97
C GLY A 48 8.70 20.70 6.90
N SER A 49 8.77 20.00 5.78
CA SER A 49 7.73 20.00 4.75
C SER A 49 6.46 19.28 5.21
N ILE A 50 6.57 18.39 6.19
CA ILE A 50 5.47 17.74 6.90
C ILE A 50 5.68 17.79 8.42
N ASP A 51 4.57 17.71 9.19
CA ASP A 51 4.62 17.74 10.65
C ASP A 51 4.69 16.33 11.25
N TYR A 52 4.07 15.36 10.59
CA TYR A 52 4.02 13.94 10.97
C TYR A 52 4.27 13.06 9.76
N GLY A 53 4.83 11.87 10.01
CA GLY A 53 5.01 10.85 8.98
C GLY A 53 4.30 9.54 9.36
N VAL A 54 3.80 8.80 8.39
CA VAL A 54 3.24 7.45 8.60
C VAL A 54 4.00 6.44 7.76
N LEU A 55 4.52 5.42 8.43
CA LEU A 55 5.37 4.38 7.86
C LEU A 55 4.88 2.98 8.26
N ALA A 56 4.95 2.04 7.33
CA ALA A 56 4.86 0.63 7.64
C ALA A 56 6.17 0.21 8.36
N VAL A 57 6.07 -0.41 9.54
CA VAL A 57 7.23 -0.74 10.36
C VAL A 57 7.49 -2.24 10.46
N CYS A 58 6.45 -3.07 10.40
CA CYS A 58 6.57 -4.50 10.52
C CYS A 58 5.39 -5.20 9.85
N ASN A 59 5.63 -6.29 9.14
CA ASN A 59 4.59 -7.21 8.72
C ASN A 59 4.69 -8.49 9.56
N ARG A 60 3.55 -9.06 9.93
CA ARG A 60 3.47 -10.22 10.83
C ARG A 60 4.24 -11.44 10.33
N PHE A 61 4.33 -11.63 9.03
CA PHE A 61 5.00 -12.77 8.41
C PHE A 61 6.35 -12.42 7.79
N ALA A 62 6.44 -11.25 7.14
CA ALA A 62 7.69 -10.80 6.50
C ALA A 62 8.67 -10.15 7.50
N GLY A 63 8.21 -9.82 8.73
CA GLY A 63 9.04 -9.18 9.74
C GLY A 63 9.20 -7.67 9.54
N PRO A 64 10.29 -7.07 10.03
CA PRO A 64 10.54 -5.64 9.95
C PRO A 64 10.62 -5.13 8.50
N VAL A 65 10.04 -3.95 8.25
CA VAL A 65 10.18 -3.26 6.96
C VAL A 65 11.55 -2.59 6.92
N MET A 66 12.48 -3.19 6.18
CA MET A 66 13.90 -2.77 6.19
C MET A 66 14.06 -1.34 5.67
N GLU A 67 13.36 -0.96 4.61
CA GLU A 67 13.36 0.41 4.09
C GLU A 67 13.03 1.45 5.17
N THR A 68 12.00 1.18 5.97
CA THR A 68 11.61 2.06 7.09
C THR A 68 12.69 2.11 8.16
N ARG A 69 13.24 0.95 8.53
CA ARG A 69 14.29 0.87 9.54
C ARG A 69 15.53 1.66 9.13
N GLU A 70 15.98 1.50 7.90
CA GLU A 70 17.15 2.20 7.35
C GLU A 70 16.91 3.71 7.26
N ALA A 71 15.72 4.13 6.82
CA ALA A 71 15.36 5.55 6.72
C ALA A 71 15.35 6.25 8.10
N LEU A 72 14.96 5.54 9.17
CA LEU A 72 14.88 6.07 10.54
C LEU A 72 16.22 6.04 11.29
N GLU A 73 17.20 5.27 10.83
CA GLU A 73 18.46 5.09 11.54
C GLU A 73 19.20 6.41 11.79
N GLY A 74 19.54 6.66 13.06
CA GLY A 74 20.27 7.88 13.49
C GLY A 74 19.49 9.20 13.34
N LYS A 75 18.19 9.16 13.08
CA LYS A 75 17.36 10.37 12.97
C LYS A 75 16.70 10.72 14.31
N PRO A 76 16.58 12.02 14.66
CA PRO A 76 15.87 12.46 15.86
C PRO A 76 14.35 12.41 15.64
N ILE A 77 13.84 11.19 15.55
CA ILE A 77 12.43 10.89 15.26
C ILE A 77 11.90 9.94 16.32
N GLU A 78 10.70 10.22 16.81
CA GLU A 78 9.97 9.34 17.74
C GLU A 78 8.69 8.80 17.12
N SER A 79 8.33 7.59 17.53
CA SER A 79 7.01 6.99 17.26
C SER A 79 6.01 7.45 18.31
N ILE A 80 4.90 8.03 17.88
CA ILE A 80 3.84 8.52 18.77
C ILE A 80 2.82 7.41 19.03
N ARG A 81 2.45 6.69 17.97
CA ARG A 81 1.46 5.62 18.03
C ARG A 81 1.74 4.57 16.95
N MET A 82 1.46 3.31 17.30
CA MET A 82 1.51 2.19 16.36
C MET A 82 0.18 1.45 16.37
N GLU A 83 -0.27 1.01 15.20
CA GLU A 83 -1.45 0.16 15.06
C GLU A 83 -1.23 -0.93 14.03
N TRP A 84 -1.79 -2.11 14.30
CA TRP A 84 -1.85 -3.20 13.36
C TRP A 84 -3.13 -3.08 12.51
N THR A 85 -3.02 -3.38 11.21
CA THR A 85 -4.18 -3.52 10.33
C THR A 85 -4.05 -4.76 9.48
N HIS A 86 -5.18 -5.39 9.17
CA HIS A 86 -5.22 -6.49 8.22
C HIS A 86 -4.93 -5.96 6.81
N ILE A 87 -4.20 -6.75 6.05
CA ILE A 87 -3.87 -6.44 4.66
C ILE A 87 -4.69 -7.38 3.78
N HIS A 88 -5.59 -6.80 3.02
CA HIS A 88 -6.43 -7.51 2.08
C HIS A 88 -6.07 -7.13 0.65
N HIS A 89 -6.03 -8.15 -0.21
CA HIS A 89 -5.79 -7.99 -1.64
C HIS A 89 -6.99 -8.48 -2.43
N CYS A 90 -7.33 -7.75 -3.49
CA CYS A 90 -8.37 -8.10 -4.45
C CYS A 90 -7.77 -8.18 -5.85
N VAL A 91 -8.40 -8.96 -6.72
CA VAL A 91 -8.05 -9.01 -8.14
C VAL A 91 -9.08 -8.20 -8.92
N PHE A 92 -8.58 -7.23 -9.67
CA PHE A 92 -9.39 -6.38 -10.54
C PHE A 92 -9.01 -6.58 -12.00
N LEU A 93 -10.02 -6.57 -12.87
CA LEU A 93 -9.91 -6.69 -14.32
C LEU A 93 -10.38 -5.40 -14.99
N LYS A 94 -9.91 -5.15 -16.20
CA LYS A 94 -10.43 -4.06 -17.03
C LYS A 94 -11.92 -4.28 -17.35
N HIS A 95 -12.29 -5.52 -17.71
CA HIS A 95 -13.63 -5.94 -18.06
C HIS A 95 -13.94 -7.32 -17.50
N LYS A 96 -15.22 -7.63 -17.26
CA LYS A 96 -15.66 -8.90 -16.67
C LYS A 96 -15.13 -10.15 -17.40
N ASP A 97 -15.03 -10.08 -18.72
CA ASP A 97 -14.68 -11.23 -19.57
C ASP A 97 -13.20 -11.18 -20.02
N ALA A 98 -12.35 -10.38 -19.38
CA ALA A 98 -10.94 -10.29 -19.71
C ALA A 98 -10.24 -11.64 -19.47
N LYS A 99 -9.46 -12.07 -20.47
CA LYS A 99 -8.62 -13.28 -20.35
C LYS A 99 -7.29 -12.88 -19.72
N VAL A 100 -7.12 -13.19 -18.46
CA VAL A 100 -5.93 -12.81 -17.71
C VAL A 100 -4.74 -13.67 -18.10
N THR A 101 -3.70 -13.03 -18.63
CA THR A 101 -2.39 -13.62 -18.90
C THR A 101 -1.30 -13.11 -17.94
N LYS A 102 -1.58 -11.98 -17.27
CA LYS A 102 -0.61 -11.36 -16.37
C LYS A 102 -1.30 -10.78 -15.13
N LEU A 103 -0.70 -11.00 -13.97
CA LEU A 103 -1.08 -10.43 -12.68
C LEU A 103 -0.05 -9.39 -12.27
N VAL A 104 -0.47 -8.14 -12.11
CA VAL A 104 0.42 -6.99 -11.83
C VAL A 104 0.17 -6.45 -10.46
N SER A 105 1.21 -6.27 -9.67
CA SER A 105 1.17 -5.63 -8.34
C SER A 105 2.57 -5.37 -7.79
N HIS A 106 2.64 -4.76 -6.61
CA HIS A 106 3.86 -4.75 -5.82
C HIS A 106 4.27 -6.17 -5.41
N ILE A 107 5.57 -6.46 -5.43
CA ILE A 107 6.10 -7.82 -5.18
C ILE A 107 5.58 -8.44 -3.88
N GLN A 108 5.46 -7.68 -2.81
CA GLN A 108 4.96 -8.18 -1.53
C GLN A 108 3.51 -8.68 -1.62
N ALA A 109 2.63 -7.98 -2.34
CA ALA A 109 1.25 -8.40 -2.54
C ALA A 109 1.15 -9.68 -3.37
N LEU A 110 1.97 -9.79 -4.43
CA LEU A 110 2.06 -11.01 -5.24
C LEU A 110 2.55 -12.21 -4.42
N LEU A 111 3.58 -12.03 -3.58
CA LEU A 111 4.10 -13.10 -2.71
C LEU A 111 3.11 -13.50 -1.62
N GLN A 112 2.38 -12.54 -1.04
CA GLN A 112 1.38 -12.78 -0.01
C GLN A 112 0.10 -13.45 -0.52
N SER A 113 -0.11 -13.49 -1.84
CA SER A 113 -1.29 -14.04 -2.50
C SER A 113 -0.94 -15.14 -3.50
N LYS A 114 0.30 -15.61 -3.51
CA LYS A 114 0.88 -16.44 -4.56
C LYS A 114 0.08 -17.71 -4.83
N ASP A 115 -0.26 -18.47 -3.80
CA ASP A 115 -0.91 -19.78 -3.93
C ASP A 115 -2.35 -19.61 -4.43
N ASN A 116 -3.08 -18.63 -3.88
CA ASN A 116 -4.43 -18.31 -4.33
C ASN A 116 -4.45 -17.75 -5.77
N LEU A 117 -3.51 -16.88 -6.11
CA LEU A 117 -3.38 -16.34 -7.47
C LEU A 117 -3.05 -17.43 -8.50
N HIS A 118 -2.13 -18.36 -8.18
CA HIS A 118 -1.85 -19.51 -9.06
C HIS A 118 -3.05 -20.45 -9.21
N ARG A 119 -3.84 -20.64 -8.16
CA ARG A 119 -5.07 -21.46 -8.22
C ARG A 119 -6.13 -20.79 -9.10
N LEU A 120 -6.29 -19.49 -9.03
CA LEU A 120 -7.28 -18.72 -9.80
C LEU A 120 -6.87 -18.52 -11.25
N TYR A 121 -5.57 -18.29 -11.47
CA TYR A 121 -4.99 -17.97 -12.78
C TYR A 121 -3.71 -18.79 -13.03
N PRO A 122 -3.83 -20.11 -13.27
CA PRO A 122 -2.69 -21.03 -13.29
C PRO A 122 -1.68 -20.77 -14.42
N ASN A 123 -2.08 -20.05 -15.46
CA ASN A 123 -1.25 -19.74 -16.62
C ASN A 123 -0.83 -18.26 -16.68
N ALA A 124 -1.18 -17.45 -15.68
CA ALA A 124 -0.82 -16.04 -15.66
C ALA A 124 0.58 -15.82 -15.11
N GLU A 125 1.31 -14.93 -15.73
CA GLU A 125 2.63 -14.49 -15.25
C GLU A 125 2.47 -13.42 -14.16
N PHE A 126 3.38 -13.39 -13.18
CA PHE A 126 3.48 -12.33 -12.19
C PHE A 126 4.39 -11.23 -12.71
N SER A 127 3.93 -9.99 -12.65
CA SER A 127 4.67 -8.80 -13.05
C SER A 127 4.69 -7.78 -11.93
N GLU A 128 5.87 -7.34 -11.55
CA GLU A 128 6.07 -6.39 -10.47
C GLU A 128 5.86 -4.95 -10.93
N CYS A 129 5.30 -4.12 -10.06
CA CYS A 129 5.28 -2.66 -10.17
C CYS A 129 5.54 -2.01 -8.80
N GLU A 130 5.67 -0.70 -8.78
CA GLU A 130 6.14 0.05 -7.61
C GLU A 130 5.14 0.07 -6.44
N ASP A 131 3.82 0.03 -6.71
CA ASP A 131 2.76 0.08 -5.69
C ASP A 131 1.52 -0.70 -6.17
N THR A 132 0.77 -1.28 -5.22
CA THR A 132 -0.45 -2.03 -5.51
C THR A 132 -1.54 -1.16 -6.14
N ALA A 133 -1.71 0.08 -5.68
CA ALA A 133 -2.70 1.01 -6.23
C ALA A 133 -2.28 1.51 -7.61
N TYR A 134 -0.97 1.61 -7.88
CA TYR A 134 -0.45 1.96 -9.19
C TYR A 134 -0.76 0.89 -10.25
N ALA A 135 -0.80 -0.39 -9.87
CA ALA A 135 -1.26 -1.45 -10.78
C ALA A 135 -2.71 -1.21 -11.26
N ALA A 136 -3.59 -0.75 -10.34
CA ALA A 136 -4.97 -0.44 -10.69
C ALA A 136 -5.07 0.81 -11.60
N GLU A 137 -4.28 1.84 -11.32
CA GLU A 137 -4.19 3.04 -12.16
C GLU A 137 -3.75 2.70 -13.59
N MET A 138 -2.63 1.99 -13.74
CA MET A 138 -2.09 1.58 -15.03
C MET A 138 -3.04 0.69 -15.84
N LEU A 139 -3.83 -0.16 -15.15
CA LEU A 139 -4.85 -0.97 -15.83
C LEU A 139 -6.02 -0.10 -16.29
N ALA A 140 -6.42 0.87 -15.50
CA ALA A 140 -7.53 1.76 -15.82
C ALA A 140 -7.23 2.70 -16.97
N ASP A 141 -6.06 3.32 -17.00
CA ASP A 141 -5.65 4.29 -18.03
C ASP A 141 -5.17 3.65 -19.34
N GLY A 142 -4.98 2.31 -19.36
CA GLY A 142 -4.56 1.55 -20.53
C GLY A 142 -3.04 1.46 -20.71
N THR A 143 -2.26 1.86 -19.72
CA THR A 143 -0.80 1.59 -19.68
C THR A 143 -0.53 0.09 -19.65
N LEU A 144 -1.36 -0.66 -18.92
CA LEU A 144 -1.41 -2.12 -19.00
C LEU A 144 -2.45 -2.56 -20.04
N SER A 145 -2.15 -3.65 -20.74
CA SER A 145 -3.07 -4.27 -21.69
C SER A 145 -4.28 -4.90 -20.98
N ASP A 146 -5.40 -5.06 -21.71
CA ASP A 146 -6.67 -5.56 -21.16
C ASP A 146 -6.61 -7.03 -20.68
N ASP A 147 -5.55 -7.75 -21.01
CA ASP A 147 -5.27 -9.11 -20.51
C ASP A 147 -4.45 -9.13 -19.20
N CYS A 148 -4.17 -7.96 -18.63
CA CYS A 148 -3.61 -7.84 -17.30
C CYS A 148 -4.73 -7.79 -16.25
N ALA A 149 -4.41 -8.27 -15.05
CA ALA A 149 -5.22 -8.05 -13.85
C ALA A 149 -4.37 -7.32 -12.80
N ALA A 150 -4.96 -6.35 -12.11
CA ALA A 150 -4.34 -5.66 -11.00
C ALA A 150 -4.66 -6.36 -9.68
N VAL A 151 -3.63 -6.63 -8.86
CA VAL A 151 -3.81 -7.12 -7.50
C VAL A 151 -3.59 -5.95 -6.55
N CYS A 152 -4.67 -5.42 -5.97
CA CYS A 152 -4.64 -4.20 -5.16
C CYS A 152 -5.70 -4.23 -4.06
N ARG A 153 -5.76 -3.16 -3.27
CA ARG A 153 -6.85 -2.94 -2.33
C ARG A 153 -8.17 -2.74 -3.06
N ARG A 154 -9.27 -3.04 -2.36
CA ARG A 154 -10.62 -2.89 -2.89
C ARG A 154 -10.92 -1.45 -3.31
N ASP A 155 -10.65 -0.49 -2.44
CA ASP A 155 -10.91 0.93 -2.68
C ASP A 155 -10.11 1.50 -3.87
N ALA A 156 -8.88 1.04 -4.10
CA ALA A 156 -8.10 1.41 -5.28
C ALA A 156 -8.79 0.95 -6.58
N GLY A 157 -9.15 -0.31 -6.68
CA GLY A 157 -9.82 -0.84 -7.87
C GLY A 157 -11.20 -0.22 -8.12
N GLU A 158 -11.98 0.02 -7.06
CA GLU A 158 -13.29 0.68 -7.14
C GLU A 158 -13.16 2.16 -7.57
N HIS A 159 -12.16 2.88 -7.07
CA HIS A 159 -11.86 4.25 -7.48
C HIS A 159 -11.64 4.36 -9.00
N TYR A 160 -10.86 3.46 -9.54
CA TYR A 160 -10.58 3.39 -10.98
C TYR A 160 -11.68 2.68 -11.80
N ARG A 161 -12.81 2.31 -11.16
CA ARG A 161 -13.98 1.67 -11.81
C ARG A 161 -13.64 0.38 -12.55
N LEU A 162 -12.68 -0.37 -12.02
CA LEU A 162 -12.31 -1.68 -12.54
C LEU A 162 -13.33 -2.75 -12.09
N TYR A 163 -13.38 -3.85 -12.81
CA TYR A 163 -14.24 -4.98 -12.46
C TYR A 163 -13.59 -5.83 -11.36
N LEU A 164 -14.24 -5.93 -10.20
CA LEU A 164 -13.82 -6.78 -9.10
C LEU A 164 -14.07 -8.25 -9.45
N ALA A 165 -13.00 -9.01 -9.65
CA ALA A 165 -13.08 -10.43 -9.96
C ALA A 165 -13.01 -11.33 -8.73
N HIS A 166 -12.09 -11.04 -7.80
CA HIS A 166 -11.90 -11.81 -6.57
C HIS A 166 -11.55 -10.92 -5.40
N GLU A 167 -12.09 -11.24 -4.22
CA GLU A 167 -11.80 -10.57 -2.96
C GLU A 167 -10.93 -11.46 -2.05
N ASN A 168 -10.15 -10.84 -1.17
CA ASN A 168 -9.40 -11.49 -0.10
C ASN A 168 -8.54 -12.65 -0.63
N VAL A 169 -7.72 -12.34 -1.65
CA VAL A 169 -6.87 -13.32 -2.32
C VAL A 169 -5.54 -13.58 -1.61
N GLU A 170 -5.26 -12.91 -0.51
CA GLU A 170 -4.11 -13.22 0.34
C GLU A 170 -4.17 -14.67 0.83
N ASP A 171 -3.03 -15.37 0.82
CA ASP A 171 -2.93 -16.78 1.21
C ASP A 171 -3.16 -16.98 2.71
N ASN A 172 -2.80 -15.99 3.51
CA ASN A 172 -3.00 -16.01 4.94
C ASN A 172 -3.91 -14.85 5.37
N LYS A 173 -5.10 -15.19 5.89
CA LYS A 173 -6.08 -14.20 6.38
C LYS A 173 -5.63 -13.43 7.62
N GLU A 174 -4.61 -13.92 8.32
CA GLU A 174 -3.96 -13.23 9.44
C GLU A 174 -2.81 -12.30 8.98
N ASN A 175 -2.77 -11.97 7.68
CA ASN A 175 -1.80 -11.02 7.13
C ASN A 175 -2.06 -9.62 7.69
N MET A 176 -1.17 -9.17 8.57
CA MET A 176 -1.26 -7.87 9.22
C MET A 176 0.04 -7.11 9.07
N THR A 177 -0.08 -5.80 8.89
CA THR A 177 1.05 -4.87 8.91
C THR A 177 0.86 -3.85 10.02
N GLN A 178 1.91 -3.57 10.76
CA GLN A 178 1.98 -2.52 11.75
C GLN A 178 2.46 -1.23 11.10
N PHE A 179 1.73 -0.17 11.33
CA PHE A 179 2.10 1.18 10.92
C PHE A 179 2.38 2.04 12.14
N SER A 180 3.27 3.00 11.98
CA SER A 180 3.61 3.98 12.99
C SER A 180 3.39 5.38 12.47
N ILE A 181 2.75 6.23 13.29
CA ILE A 181 2.83 7.68 13.10
C ILE A 181 3.99 8.22 13.92
N ILE A 182 4.83 8.99 13.25
CA ILE A 182 6.10 9.50 13.75
C ILE A 182 6.15 11.02 13.67
N ARG A 183 7.00 11.63 14.50
CA ARG A 183 7.35 13.05 14.41
C ARG A 183 8.83 13.27 14.69
N ARG A 184 9.33 14.43 14.31
CA ARG A 184 10.65 14.91 14.73
C ARG A 184 10.65 15.31 16.20
N VAL A 185 11.72 14.95 16.94
CA VAL A 185 11.98 15.34 18.33
C VAL A 185 12.68 16.70 18.40
#